data_d43fbb2cc7f87ad42f40eccf8a6060bc
#
_entry.id   d43fbb2cc7f87ad42f40eccf8a6060bc
#
_cell.length_a   1.000
_cell.length_b   1.000
_cell.length_c   1.000
_cell.angle_alpha   90.00
_cell.angle_beta   90.00
_cell.angle_gamma   90.00
#
_symmetry.space_group_name_H-M   'P 1'
#
loop_
_entity.id
_entity.type
_entity.pdbx_description
1 polymer ?
#
loop_
_entity_poly.entity_id
_entity_poly.type
_entity_poly.pdbx_seq_one_letter_code
_entity_poly.pdbx_strand_id
1 'polypeptide(L)'
;MDNKIVLKGNKNAGMRTAIGAVSTSSIACAAVLAKGFIGKSLVETVIIFIIYVLAGTFIVFLVYLMTIKKIVIYDDCIVIYMGLLRKKVAFTQISRCFLRGNVLTIYGGHSEAVINLGDYNNAYELVNLLKAKNFTIEEINWS
;
A
#
# COMPACT_ATOMS: atom_id res chain seq x y z
N MET A 1 12.06 -26.44 9.16
CA MET A 1 12.18 -25.60 7.94
C MET A 1 10.98 -24.67 7.94
N ASP A 2 11.19 -23.38 8.22
CA ASP A 2 10.07 -22.42 8.23
C ASP A 2 9.54 -22.24 6.80
N ASN A 3 8.39 -22.83 6.53
CA ASN A 3 7.69 -22.61 5.25
C ASN A 3 7.16 -21.18 5.21
N LYS A 4 7.99 -20.29 4.67
CA LYS A 4 7.66 -18.88 4.51
C LYS A 4 7.07 -18.63 3.13
N ILE A 5 5.79 -18.32 3.08
CA ILE A 5 5.11 -17.88 1.85
C ILE A 5 5.15 -16.37 1.77
N VAL A 6 5.54 -15.82 0.62
CA VAL A 6 5.66 -14.37 0.40
C VAL A 6 4.78 -13.96 -0.75
N LEU A 7 3.69 -13.25 -0.47
CA LEU A 7 2.84 -12.60 -1.46
C LEU A 7 3.35 -11.18 -1.71
N LYS A 8 3.76 -10.91 -2.94
CA LYS A 8 4.25 -9.58 -3.35
C LYS A 8 3.09 -8.74 -3.88
N GLY A 9 3.09 -7.46 -3.55
CA GLY A 9 2.14 -6.50 -4.11
C GLY A 9 2.22 -6.43 -5.64
N ASN A 10 1.08 -6.17 -6.25
CA ASN A 10 0.99 -6.00 -7.70
C ASN A 10 1.64 -4.67 -8.08
N LYS A 11 2.78 -4.73 -8.79
CA LYS A 11 3.53 -3.54 -9.22
C LYS A 11 2.70 -2.59 -10.10
N ASN A 12 1.78 -3.13 -10.90
CA ASN A 12 0.95 -2.33 -11.79
C ASN A 12 -0.06 -1.45 -11.03
N ALA A 13 -0.62 -1.95 -9.92
CA ALA A 13 -1.52 -1.16 -9.08
C ALA A 13 -0.78 -0.01 -8.40
N GLY A 14 0.40 -0.28 -7.84
CA GLY A 14 1.25 0.73 -7.21
C GLY A 14 1.75 1.78 -8.20
N MET A 15 2.14 1.37 -9.40
CA MET A 15 2.64 2.27 -10.44
C MET A 15 1.57 3.24 -10.96
N ARG A 16 0.31 2.79 -11.12
CA ARG A 16 -0.81 3.67 -11.50
C ARG A 16 -1.07 4.76 -10.46
N THR A 17 -1.04 4.41 -9.17
CA THR A 17 -1.20 5.37 -8.07
C THR A 17 -0.05 6.38 -8.04
N ALA A 18 1.19 5.93 -8.24
CA ALA A 18 2.36 6.79 -8.28
C ALA A 18 2.31 7.77 -9.47
N ILE A 19 1.96 7.30 -10.66
CA ILE A 19 1.82 8.14 -11.86
C ILE A 19 0.73 9.22 -11.65
N GLY A 20 -0.41 8.85 -11.08
CA GLY A 20 -1.48 9.82 -10.76
C GLY A 20 -1.03 10.89 -9.78
N ALA A 21 -0.30 10.53 -8.73
CA ALA A 21 0.22 11.48 -7.75
C ALA A 21 1.30 12.42 -8.34
N VAL A 22 2.17 11.90 -9.22
CA VAL A 22 3.21 12.69 -9.91
C VAL A 22 2.58 13.69 -10.86
N SER A 23 1.58 13.29 -11.65
CA SER A 23 0.94 14.19 -12.62
C SER A 23 0.21 15.35 -11.93
N THR A 24 -0.53 15.09 -10.86
CA THR A 24 -1.22 16.15 -10.09
C THR A 24 -0.26 17.10 -9.40
N SER A 25 0.81 16.59 -8.81
CA SER A 25 1.83 17.46 -8.17
C SER A 25 2.59 18.31 -9.19
N SER A 26 2.88 17.78 -10.38
CA SER A 26 3.56 18.53 -11.44
C SER A 26 2.74 19.71 -11.96
N ILE A 27 1.43 19.56 -12.11
CA ILE A 27 0.53 20.65 -12.53
C ILE A 27 0.47 21.73 -11.46
N ALA A 28 0.35 21.34 -10.18
CA ALA A 28 0.34 22.30 -9.07
C ALA A 28 1.67 23.07 -8.97
N CYS A 29 2.81 22.39 -9.14
CA CYS A 29 4.13 23.04 -9.17
C CYS A 29 4.27 24.02 -10.32
N ALA A 30 3.82 23.68 -11.53
CA ALA A 30 3.88 24.58 -12.68
C ALA A 30 3.06 25.86 -12.47
N ALA A 31 1.87 25.77 -11.87
CA ALA A 31 1.03 26.92 -11.56
C ALA A 31 1.66 27.85 -10.51
N VAL A 32 2.30 27.29 -9.49
CA VAL A 32 2.99 28.08 -8.44
C VAL A 32 4.25 28.73 -9.00
N LEU A 33 5.01 28.03 -9.84
CA LEU A 33 6.19 28.58 -10.51
C LEU A 33 5.80 29.76 -11.40
N ALA A 34 4.76 29.63 -12.21
CA ALA A 34 4.30 30.71 -13.08
C ALA A 34 3.96 31.98 -12.32
N LYS A 35 3.39 31.89 -11.12
CA LYS A 35 3.12 33.02 -10.24
C LYS A 35 4.36 33.53 -9.47
N GLY A 36 5.29 32.63 -9.17
CA GLY A 36 6.49 32.95 -8.37
C GLY A 36 7.61 33.67 -9.12
N PHE A 37 7.60 33.63 -10.47
CA PHE A 37 8.63 34.26 -11.29
C PHE A 37 8.44 35.78 -11.51
N ILE A 38 7.27 36.33 -11.21
CA ILE A 38 6.96 37.73 -11.47
C ILE A 38 7.65 38.58 -10.41
N GLY A 39 8.63 39.39 -10.82
CA GLY A 39 9.29 40.41 -9.97
C GLY A 39 10.45 39.92 -9.10
N LYS A 40 10.98 38.69 -9.32
CA LYS A 40 12.12 38.14 -8.57
C LYS A 40 13.44 38.21 -9.35
N SER A 41 14.56 38.26 -8.63
CA SER A 41 15.88 38.16 -9.23
C SER A 41 16.12 36.72 -9.77
N LEU A 42 17.04 36.59 -10.72
CA LEU A 42 17.39 35.31 -11.33
C LEU A 42 17.88 34.30 -10.28
N VAL A 43 18.64 34.77 -9.28
CA VAL A 43 19.16 33.93 -8.19
C VAL A 43 18.03 33.36 -7.32
N GLU A 44 17.07 34.24 -6.90
CA GLU A 44 15.91 33.80 -6.12
C GLU A 44 15.05 32.79 -6.89
N THR A 45 14.87 33.00 -8.17
CA THR A 45 14.16 32.09 -9.07
C THR A 45 14.79 30.70 -9.12
N VAL A 46 16.12 30.62 -9.26
CA VAL A 46 16.87 29.37 -9.28
C VAL A 46 16.77 28.65 -7.94
N ILE A 47 16.90 29.36 -6.82
CA ILE A 47 16.77 28.77 -5.47
C ILE A 47 15.37 28.18 -5.28
N ILE A 48 14.33 28.91 -5.63
CA ILE A 48 12.95 28.43 -5.53
C ILE A 48 12.75 27.18 -6.39
N PHE A 49 13.26 27.18 -7.62
CA PHE A 49 13.16 26.02 -8.51
C PHE A 49 13.81 24.77 -7.91
N ILE A 50 15.03 24.90 -7.34
CA ILE A 50 15.73 23.79 -6.69
C ILE A 50 14.91 23.24 -5.52
N ILE A 51 14.36 24.12 -4.67
CA ILE A 51 13.53 23.70 -3.54
C ILE A 51 12.30 22.90 -4.02
N TYR A 52 11.62 23.35 -5.07
CA TYR A 52 10.45 22.65 -5.62
C TYR A 52 10.81 21.30 -6.22
N VAL A 53 11.94 21.19 -6.94
CA VAL A 53 12.41 19.93 -7.49
C VAL A 53 12.72 18.92 -6.37
N LEU A 54 13.41 19.36 -5.32
CA LEU A 54 13.72 18.52 -4.18
C LEU A 54 12.44 18.06 -3.43
N ALA A 55 11.52 18.98 -3.18
CA ALA A 55 10.24 18.67 -2.53
C ALA A 55 9.40 17.71 -3.37
N GLY A 56 9.30 17.92 -4.69
CA GLY A 56 8.60 17.05 -5.61
C GLY A 56 9.20 15.64 -5.65
N THR A 57 10.53 15.55 -5.75
CA THR A 57 11.24 14.25 -5.71
C THR A 57 11.01 13.51 -4.40
N PHE A 58 11.01 14.22 -3.27
CA PHE A 58 10.75 13.63 -1.97
C PHE A 58 9.32 13.11 -1.85
N ILE A 59 8.32 13.84 -2.34
CA ILE A 59 6.92 13.41 -2.38
C ILE A 59 6.77 12.14 -3.23
N VAL A 60 7.37 12.11 -4.42
CA VAL A 60 7.36 10.92 -5.30
C VAL A 60 7.98 9.73 -4.59
N PHE A 61 9.10 9.92 -3.89
CA PHE A 61 9.76 8.88 -3.13
C PHE A 61 8.87 8.34 -1.99
N LEU A 62 8.19 9.22 -1.24
CA LEU A 62 7.24 8.82 -0.19
C LEU A 62 6.06 8.02 -0.76
N VAL A 63 5.47 8.49 -1.87
CA VAL A 63 4.38 7.77 -2.55
C VAL A 63 4.86 6.39 -3.02
N TYR A 64 6.05 6.31 -3.60
CA TYR A 64 6.65 5.04 -4.01
C TYR A 64 6.80 4.08 -2.82
N LEU A 65 7.33 4.55 -1.68
CA LEU A 65 7.45 3.73 -0.47
C LEU A 65 6.09 3.21 0.02
N MET A 66 5.03 4.03 -0.06
CA MET A 66 3.68 3.64 0.34
C MET A 66 3.04 2.61 -0.59
N THR A 67 3.49 2.51 -1.86
CA THR A 67 2.97 1.53 -2.81
C THR A 67 3.57 0.13 -2.63
N ILE A 68 4.64 0.01 -1.85
CA ILE A 68 5.26 -1.28 -1.57
C ILE A 68 4.37 -2.06 -0.61
N LYS A 69 3.65 -3.06 -1.16
CA LYS A 69 2.80 -3.96 -0.40
C LYS A 69 3.37 -5.37 -0.43
N LYS A 70 3.36 -6.04 0.72
CA LYS A 70 3.87 -7.41 0.86
C LYS A 70 3.17 -8.10 2.01
N ILE A 71 2.76 -9.34 1.81
CA ILE A 71 2.28 -10.21 2.88
C ILE A 71 3.28 -11.35 3.05
N VAL A 72 3.71 -11.57 4.26
CA VAL A 72 4.59 -12.69 4.62
C VAL A 72 3.83 -13.58 5.59
N ILE A 73 3.64 -14.82 5.20
CA ILE A 73 2.95 -15.82 5.98
C ILE A 73 4.01 -16.72 6.60
N TYR A 74 3.99 -16.80 7.92
CA TYR A 74 4.79 -17.70 8.73
C TYR A 74 3.90 -18.84 9.25
N ASP A 75 4.48 -19.83 9.90
CA ASP A 75 3.73 -20.95 10.46
C ASP A 75 2.76 -20.53 11.57
N ASP A 76 3.09 -19.47 12.32
CA ASP A 76 2.35 -18.96 13.49
C ASP A 76 1.60 -17.64 13.24
N CYS A 77 1.94 -16.90 12.19
CA CYS A 77 1.38 -15.56 11.99
C CYS A 77 1.43 -15.08 10.54
N ILE A 78 0.61 -14.07 10.27
CA ILE A 78 0.62 -13.29 9.03
C ILE A 78 1.22 -11.92 9.34
N VAL A 79 2.17 -11.47 8.53
CA VAL A 79 2.76 -10.14 8.62
C VAL A 79 2.45 -9.38 7.34
N ILE A 80 1.67 -8.31 7.47
CA ILE A 80 1.25 -7.45 6.38
C ILE A 80 2.12 -6.20 6.41
N TYR A 81 2.79 -5.94 5.30
CA TYR A 81 3.59 -4.73 5.08
C TYR A 81 2.83 -3.83 4.10
N MET A 82 2.58 -2.60 4.52
CA MET A 82 1.98 -1.54 3.71
C MET A 82 2.90 -0.33 3.76
N GLY A 83 3.84 -0.26 2.82
CA GLY A 83 4.91 0.73 2.85
C GLY A 83 5.80 0.57 4.07
N LEU A 84 5.87 1.60 4.90
CA LEU A 84 6.61 1.61 6.16
C LEU A 84 5.84 0.98 7.34
N LEU A 85 4.54 0.77 7.16
CA LEU A 85 3.70 0.19 8.21
C LEU A 85 3.80 -1.33 8.18
N ARG A 86 3.82 -1.92 9.38
CA ARG A 86 3.84 -3.36 9.58
C ARG A 86 2.74 -3.76 10.55
N LYS A 87 1.90 -4.71 10.13
CA LYS A 87 0.87 -5.31 10.97
C LYS A 87 1.10 -6.80 11.09
N LYS A 88 1.19 -7.30 12.31
CA LYS A 88 1.33 -8.74 12.62
C LYS A 88 0.01 -9.26 13.17
N VAL A 89 -0.49 -10.37 12.64
CA VAL A 89 -1.67 -11.08 13.14
C VAL A 89 -1.27 -12.52 13.40
N ALA A 90 -1.29 -12.95 14.66
CA ALA A 90 -1.03 -14.33 15.03
C ALA A 90 -2.25 -15.21 14.70
N PHE A 91 -2.04 -16.41 14.19
CA PHE A 91 -3.15 -17.33 13.87
C PHE A 91 -3.98 -17.67 15.11
N THR A 92 -3.35 -17.78 16.28
CA THR A 92 -4.04 -18.03 17.56
C THR A 92 -4.99 -16.93 17.99
N GLN A 93 -4.84 -15.72 17.45
CA GLN A 93 -5.68 -14.56 17.76
C GLN A 93 -6.82 -14.36 16.75
N ILE A 94 -6.80 -15.06 15.62
CA ILE A 94 -7.83 -14.93 14.60
C ILE A 94 -9.15 -15.52 15.13
N SER A 95 -10.16 -14.65 15.21
CA SER A 95 -11.50 -15.04 15.65
C SER A 95 -12.47 -15.24 14.50
N ARG A 96 -12.39 -14.40 13.46
CA ARG A 96 -13.27 -14.43 12.29
C ARG A 96 -12.55 -13.94 11.03
N CYS A 97 -12.96 -14.48 9.88
CA CYS A 97 -12.51 -14.04 8.58
C CYS A 97 -13.71 -13.80 7.67
N PHE A 98 -13.74 -12.66 7.01
CA PHE A 98 -14.78 -12.31 6.04
C PHE A 98 -14.16 -12.05 4.68
N LEU A 99 -14.75 -12.59 3.64
CA LEU A 99 -14.41 -12.32 2.26
C LEU A 99 -15.58 -11.61 1.57
N ARG A 100 -15.36 -10.35 1.18
CA ARG A 100 -16.33 -9.54 0.48
C ARG A 100 -15.76 -9.14 -0.88
N GLY A 101 -16.19 -9.82 -1.95
CA GLY A 101 -15.57 -9.66 -3.25
C GLY A 101 -14.06 -9.93 -3.18
N ASN A 102 -13.24 -8.92 -3.44
CA ASN A 102 -11.78 -9.02 -3.35
C ASN A 102 -11.19 -8.52 -2.03
N VAL A 103 -12.02 -8.22 -1.03
CA VAL A 103 -11.55 -7.70 0.27
C VAL A 103 -11.65 -8.79 1.32
N LEU A 104 -10.50 -9.23 1.82
CA LEU A 104 -10.40 -10.15 2.94
C LEU A 104 -10.19 -9.36 4.24
N THR A 105 -11.11 -9.53 5.18
CA THR A 105 -11.03 -8.94 6.51
C THR A 105 -10.76 -10.03 7.54
N ILE A 106 -9.69 -9.87 8.30
CA ILE A 106 -9.28 -10.80 9.35
C ILE A 106 -9.40 -10.08 10.69
N TYR A 107 -10.24 -10.59 11.57
CA TYR A 107 -10.38 -10.11 12.94
C TYR A 107 -9.53 -10.97 13.87
N GLY A 108 -8.64 -10.32 14.62
CA GLY A 108 -7.75 -11.00 15.56
C GLY A 108 -7.55 -10.20 16.84
N GLY A 109 -8.04 -10.69 17.96
CA GLY A 109 -7.94 -10.02 19.25
C GLY A 109 -8.57 -8.62 19.22
N HIS A 110 -7.76 -7.59 19.44
CA HIS A 110 -8.19 -6.19 19.37
C HIS A 110 -7.84 -5.52 18.01
N SER A 111 -7.46 -6.29 17.01
CA SER A 111 -7.01 -5.75 15.72
C SER A 111 -7.79 -6.35 14.55
N GLU A 112 -8.07 -5.47 13.59
CA GLU A 112 -8.67 -5.83 12.30
C GLU A 112 -7.60 -5.65 11.22
N ALA A 113 -7.45 -6.63 10.33
CA ALA A 113 -6.59 -6.52 9.15
C ALA A 113 -7.44 -6.62 7.89
N VAL A 114 -7.49 -5.54 7.13
CA VAL A 114 -8.19 -5.47 5.84
C VAL A 114 -7.18 -5.60 4.71
N ILE A 115 -7.37 -6.60 3.86
CA ILE A 115 -6.49 -6.96 2.75
C ILE A 115 -7.29 -6.93 1.46
N ASN A 116 -6.95 -6.01 0.55
CA ASN A 116 -7.50 -6.06 -0.79
C ASN A 116 -6.69 -7.08 -1.62
N LEU A 117 -7.29 -8.20 -1.93
CA LEU A 117 -6.64 -9.29 -2.67
C LEU A 117 -6.18 -8.87 -4.07
N GLY A 118 -6.86 -7.91 -4.70
CA GLY A 118 -6.46 -7.37 -6.00
C GLY A 118 -5.12 -6.62 -5.99
N ASP A 119 -4.65 -6.24 -4.81
CA ASP A 119 -3.37 -5.55 -4.65
C ASP A 119 -2.15 -6.49 -4.64
N TYR A 120 -2.36 -7.80 -4.60
CA TYR A 120 -1.29 -8.80 -4.46
C TYR A 120 -1.35 -9.86 -5.56
N ASN A 121 -0.18 -10.30 -6.00
CA ASN A 121 -0.08 -11.46 -6.88
C ASN A 121 -0.35 -12.72 -6.07
N ASN A 122 -1.10 -13.66 -6.65
CA ASN A 122 -1.46 -14.94 -6.01
C ASN A 122 -2.16 -14.79 -4.65
N ALA A 123 -2.92 -13.71 -4.46
CA ALA A 123 -3.55 -13.39 -3.17
C ALA A 123 -4.51 -14.48 -2.66
N TYR A 124 -5.11 -15.27 -3.55
CA TYR A 124 -5.97 -16.39 -3.18
C TYR A 124 -5.22 -17.53 -2.48
N GLU A 125 -3.89 -17.60 -2.57
CA GLU A 125 -3.08 -18.53 -1.76
C GLU A 125 -3.26 -18.26 -0.26
N LEU A 126 -3.44 -16.99 0.14
CA LEU A 126 -3.75 -16.63 1.52
C LEU A 126 -5.11 -17.19 1.97
N VAL A 127 -6.13 -17.06 1.10
CA VAL A 127 -7.48 -17.58 1.37
C VAL A 127 -7.45 -19.11 1.52
N ASN A 128 -6.77 -19.79 0.60
CA ASN A 128 -6.63 -21.23 0.63
C ASN A 128 -5.85 -21.71 1.87
N LEU A 129 -4.82 -20.99 2.27
CA LEU A 129 -4.04 -21.28 3.47
C LEU A 129 -4.88 -21.12 4.74
N LEU A 130 -5.68 -20.06 4.84
CA LEU A 130 -6.60 -19.87 5.97
C LEU A 130 -7.63 -21.03 6.04
N LYS A 131 -8.19 -21.42 4.91
CA LYS A 131 -9.10 -22.59 4.82
C LYS A 131 -8.36 -23.87 5.24
N ALA A 132 -7.14 -24.09 4.80
CA ALA A 132 -6.32 -25.25 5.16
C ALA A 132 -5.96 -25.29 6.66
N LYS A 133 -5.87 -24.14 7.32
CA LYS A 133 -5.71 -24.02 8.78
C LYS A 133 -7.04 -24.07 9.56
N ASN A 134 -8.12 -24.50 8.91
CA ASN A 134 -9.48 -24.63 9.47
C ASN A 134 -10.13 -23.30 9.93
N PHE A 135 -9.72 -22.17 9.38
CA PHE A 135 -10.44 -20.92 9.60
C PHE A 135 -11.69 -20.88 8.70
N THR A 136 -12.84 -20.62 9.30
CA THR A 136 -14.08 -20.38 8.56
C THR A 136 -14.01 -18.98 7.94
N ILE A 137 -14.14 -18.93 6.61
CA ILE A 137 -14.21 -17.66 5.88
C ILE A 137 -15.66 -17.46 5.44
N GLU A 138 -16.30 -16.49 6.04
CA GLU A 138 -17.67 -16.11 5.68
C GLU A 138 -17.64 -15.27 4.40
N GLU A 139 -18.22 -15.79 3.32
CA GLU A 139 -18.34 -15.08 2.04
C GLU A 139 -19.62 -14.26 2.04
N ILE A 140 -19.48 -12.93 1.95
CA ILE A 140 -20.61 -12.01 1.88
C ILE A 140 -20.85 -11.66 0.41
N ASN A 141 -21.84 -12.32 -0.19
CA ASN A 141 -22.33 -12.00 -1.51
C ASN A 141 -23.48 -11.00 -1.41
N TRP A 142 -23.42 -9.91 -2.15
CA TRP A 142 -24.57 -9.04 -2.35
C TRP A 142 -25.42 -9.61 -3.48
N SER A 143 -26.59 -10.09 -3.13
CA SER A 143 -27.66 -10.32 -4.08
C SER A 143 -28.32 -9.00 -4.45
#